data_67c642b4b1a779c04428ecb6a50c6a64
#
_entry.id   67c642b4b1a779c04428ecb6a50c6a64
#
_cell.length_a   1.000
_cell.length_b   1.000
_cell.length_c   1.000
_cell.angle_alpha   90.00
_cell.angle_beta   90.00
_cell.angle_gamma   90.00
#
_symmetry.space_group_name_H-M   'P 1'
#
loop_
_entity.id
_entity.type
_entity.pdbx_description
1 polymer ?
#
loop_
_entity_poly.entity_id
_entity_poly.type
_entity_poly.pdbx_seq_one_letter_code
_entity_poly.pdbx_strand_id
1 'polypeptide(L)'
;IRRFSELHRQGREDDSRLEARIGAFELAFRMQTQAPEAFDLSRESPATHKMYGTDQKTTKDYAQQCLLARRLVERGVRYVVANVSGKWDSHGNVRDHEKVAATCDQPVAALLGDLKQRGLLDETLVVWGGEFGRTPTAQGSGRDHHPHAFTMWLAGGGVKPGTTYGATDEFGFYITENKVHIHDLHATILHLVGLDHERLTYRYSGRDFRLTDVHGNVVHDILA
;
A
#
# COMPACT_ATOMS: atom_id res chain seq x y z
N ILE A 1 22.80 22.23 9.68
CA ILE A 1 22.46 20.90 10.22
C ILE A 1 23.62 19.93 9.96
N ARG A 2 24.03 19.69 8.72
CA ARG A 2 25.09 18.74 8.34
C ARG A 2 26.37 18.91 9.17
N ARG A 3 26.88 20.14 9.34
CA ARG A 3 28.08 20.44 10.16
C ARG A 3 27.91 20.07 11.64
N PHE A 4 26.71 20.26 12.22
CA PHE A 4 26.44 19.85 13.60
C PHE A 4 26.34 18.34 13.73
N SER A 5 25.76 17.67 12.74
CA SER A 5 25.70 16.22 12.66
C SER A 5 27.08 15.60 12.55
N GLU A 6 27.98 16.19 11.75
CA GLU A 6 29.38 15.79 11.62
C GLU A 6 30.15 15.94 12.93
N LEU A 7 30.00 17.08 13.62
CA LEU A 7 30.61 17.31 14.93
C LEU A 7 30.11 16.30 15.98
N HIS A 8 28.80 15.98 15.94
CA HIS A 8 28.22 15.03 16.88
C HIS A 8 28.65 13.57 16.61
N ARG A 9 29.04 13.28 15.37
CA ARG A 9 29.55 11.97 14.94
C ARG A 9 31.01 11.74 15.36
N GLN A 10 31.80 12.78 15.57
CA GLN A 10 33.21 12.66 15.93
C GLN A 10 33.37 11.85 17.22
N GLY A 11 34.18 10.78 17.17
CA GLY A 11 34.36 9.84 18.26
C GLY A 11 33.21 8.84 18.50
N ARG A 12 32.27 8.75 17.54
CA ARG A 12 31.12 7.83 17.59
C ARG A 12 30.83 7.22 16.23
N GLU A 13 31.86 7.00 15.43
CA GLU A 13 31.78 6.53 14.05
C GLU A 13 31.13 5.14 13.93
N ASP A 14 31.25 4.31 14.99
CA ASP A 14 30.69 2.97 15.04
C ASP A 14 29.23 2.92 15.58
N ASP A 15 28.64 4.06 15.93
CA ASP A 15 27.26 4.11 16.43
C ASP A 15 26.25 4.17 15.27
N SER A 16 25.86 3.00 14.76
CA SER A 16 24.86 2.87 13.67
C SER A 16 23.50 3.48 14.03
N ARG A 17 23.14 3.55 15.33
CA ARG A 17 21.87 4.17 15.78
C ARG A 17 21.94 5.68 15.66
N LEU A 18 23.09 6.27 15.99
CA LEU A 18 23.32 7.71 15.81
C LEU A 18 23.25 8.07 14.34
N GLU A 19 23.86 7.29 13.45
CA GLU A 19 23.87 7.52 12.02
C GLU A 19 22.45 7.41 11.41
N ALA A 20 21.70 6.38 11.79
CA ALA A 20 20.29 6.22 11.39
C ALA A 20 19.43 7.42 11.85
N ARG A 21 19.66 7.92 13.06
CA ARG A 21 18.95 9.06 13.63
C ARG A 21 19.26 10.36 12.90
N ILE A 22 20.53 10.60 12.59
CA ILE A 22 20.97 11.76 11.79
C ILE A 22 20.32 11.70 10.40
N GLY A 23 20.36 10.54 9.73
CA GLY A 23 19.72 10.32 8.44
C GLY A 23 18.22 10.59 8.48
N ALA A 24 17.52 10.15 9.53
CA ALA A 24 16.10 10.40 9.72
C ALA A 24 15.79 11.91 9.88
N PHE A 25 16.58 12.65 10.66
CA PHE A 25 16.40 14.10 10.81
C PHE A 25 16.71 14.87 9.53
N GLU A 26 17.74 14.48 8.79
CA GLU A 26 18.06 15.11 7.48
C GLU A 26 16.96 14.83 6.44
N LEU A 27 16.38 13.64 6.46
CA LEU A 27 15.23 13.29 5.63
C LEU A 27 14.01 14.15 6.01
N ALA A 28 13.68 14.21 7.31
CA ALA A 28 12.58 15.03 7.81
C ALA A 28 12.73 16.50 7.42
N PHE A 29 13.92 17.06 7.52
CA PHE A 29 14.19 18.44 7.09
C PHE A 29 13.98 18.64 5.58
N ARG A 30 14.47 17.71 4.76
CA ARG A 30 14.23 17.77 3.30
C ARG A 30 12.75 17.65 2.98
N MET A 31 12.02 16.79 3.69
CA MET A 31 10.58 16.67 3.53
C MET A 31 9.83 17.96 3.85
N GLN A 32 10.21 18.69 4.92
CA GLN A 32 9.60 19.97 5.27
C GLN A 32 9.73 21.03 4.17
N THR A 33 10.84 21.03 3.42
CA THR A 33 11.05 21.99 2.33
C THR A 33 10.35 21.60 1.04
N GLN A 34 10.16 20.31 0.78
CA GLN A 34 9.55 19.79 -0.44
C GLN A 34 8.05 19.46 -0.29
N ALA A 35 7.59 19.19 0.93
CA ALA A 35 6.21 18.82 1.20
C ALA A 35 5.19 19.87 0.71
N PRO A 36 5.35 21.18 0.94
CA PRO A 36 4.37 22.16 0.47
C PRO A 36 4.11 22.07 -1.03
N GLU A 37 5.16 21.87 -1.82
CA GLU A 37 5.02 21.68 -3.27
C GLU A 37 4.33 20.36 -3.62
N ALA A 38 4.65 19.27 -2.94
CA ALA A 38 4.03 17.97 -3.18
C ALA A 38 2.53 18.00 -2.87
N PHE A 39 2.14 18.71 -1.79
CA PHE A 39 0.75 18.80 -1.35
C PHE A 39 -0.08 19.83 -2.13
N ASP A 40 0.55 20.73 -2.90
CA ASP A 40 -0.16 21.70 -3.72
C ASP A 40 -0.73 21.07 -4.99
N LEU A 41 -1.93 20.52 -4.90
CA LEU A 41 -2.63 19.90 -6.02
C LEU A 41 -3.11 20.93 -7.06
N SER A 42 -3.14 22.23 -6.75
CA SER A 42 -3.55 23.27 -7.69
C SER A 42 -2.59 23.42 -8.89
N ARG A 43 -1.40 22.86 -8.77
CA ARG A 43 -0.38 22.81 -9.84
C ARG A 43 -0.64 21.73 -10.89
N GLU A 44 -1.58 20.85 -10.66
CA GLU A 44 -1.98 19.83 -11.63
C GLU A 44 -2.87 20.40 -12.73
N SER A 45 -2.81 19.80 -13.90
CA SER A 45 -3.62 20.25 -15.04
C SER A 45 -5.11 19.99 -14.81
N PRO A 46 -6.01 20.76 -15.43
CA PRO A 46 -7.44 20.44 -15.40
C PRO A 46 -7.75 19.04 -15.95
N ALA A 47 -6.96 18.54 -16.91
CA ALA A 47 -7.10 17.19 -17.44
C ALA A 47 -6.77 16.14 -16.37
N THR A 48 -5.71 16.34 -15.57
CA THR A 48 -5.35 15.48 -14.45
C THR A 48 -6.47 15.47 -13.40
N HIS A 49 -6.98 16.63 -13.02
CA HIS A 49 -8.09 16.74 -12.06
C HIS A 49 -9.34 15.98 -12.55
N LYS A 50 -9.69 16.11 -13.83
CA LYS A 50 -10.81 15.39 -14.44
C LYS A 50 -10.56 13.88 -14.48
N MET A 51 -9.35 13.45 -14.81
CA MET A 51 -8.97 12.03 -14.87
C MET A 51 -9.16 11.36 -13.52
N TYR A 52 -8.65 11.96 -12.43
CA TYR A 52 -8.80 11.45 -11.08
C TYR A 52 -10.22 11.64 -10.50
N GLY A 53 -10.99 12.60 -11.00
CA GLY A 53 -12.31 12.95 -10.47
C GLY A 53 -12.25 13.81 -9.21
N THR A 54 -11.22 14.64 -9.05
CA THR A 54 -11.09 15.55 -7.90
C THR A 54 -12.11 16.70 -7.91
N ASP A 55 -12.75 16.95 -9.05
CA ASP A 55 -13.82 17.92 -9.29
C ASP A 55 -15.21 17.36 -9.03
N GLN A 56 -15.35 16.06 -8.76
CA GLN A 56 -16.63 15.38 -8.56
C GLN A 56 -16.89 15.16 -7.07
N LYS A 57 -18.10 15.47 -6.60
CA LYS A 57 -18.48 15.34 -5.19
C LYS A 57 -18.29 13.93 -4.64
N THR A 58 -18.56 12.90 -5.43
CA THR A 58 -18.49 11.49 -5.00
C THR A 58 -17.07 11.01 -4.81
N THR A 59 -16.15 11.38 -5.68
CA THR A 59 -14.79 10.83 -5.74
C THR A 59 -13.74 11.75 -5.12
N LYS A 60 -14.06 13.05 -4.93
CA LYS A 60 -13.12 14.12 -4.60
C LYS A 60 -12.11 13.75 -3.52
N ASP A 61 -12.59 13.29 -2.37
CA ASP A 61 -11.72 13.09 -1.20
C ASP A 61 -10.70 11.97 -1.43
N TYR A 62 -11.14 10.86 -2.02
CA TYR A 62 -10.25 9.76 -2.32
C TYR A 62 -9.40 10.03 -3.58
N ALA A 63 -9.94 10.73 -4.55
CA ALA A 63 -9.22 11.18 -5.73
C ALA A 63 -8.03 12.10 -5.37
N GLN A 64 -8.21 12.99 -4.40
CA GLN A 64 -7.13 13.82 -3.90
C GLN A 64 -6.03 12.99 -3.21
N GLN A 65 -6.41 11.96 -2.45
CA GLN A 65 -5.43 11.04 -1.85
C GLN A 65 -4.65 10.25 -2.92
N CYS A 66 -5.32 9.71 -3.92
CA CYS A 66 -4.67 9.00 -5.03
C CYS A 66 -3.74 9.91 -5.83
N LEU A 67 -4.18 11.12 -6.15
CA LEU A 67 -3.35 12.11 -6.84
C LEU A 67 -2.14 12.53 -6.02
N LEU A 68 -2.33 12.74 -4.71
CA LEU A 68 -1.24 13.02 -3.78
C LEU A 68 -0.27 11.84 -3.67
N ALA A 69 -0.78 10.60 -3.61
CA ALA A 69 0.05 9.40 -3.57
C ALA A 69 1.00 9.34 -4.79
N ARG A 70 0.49 9.58 -6.01
CA ARG A 70 1.31 9.66 -7.21
C ARG A 70 2.40 10.74 -7.09
N ARG A 71 2.05 11.93 -6.63
CA ARG A 71 3.00 13.05 -6.45
C ARG A 71 4.09 12.76 -5.43
N LEU A 72 3.74 12.03 -4.36
CA LEU A 72 4.70 11.62 -3.34
C LEU A 72 5.65 10.55 -3.86
N VAL A 73 5.14 9.57 -4.60
CA VAL A 73 5.96 8.53 -5.24
C VAL A 73 6.95 9.15 -6.24
N GLU A 74 6.50 10.08 -7.10
CA GLU A 74 7.39 10.84 -8.01
C GLU A 74 8.55 11.55 -7.30
N ARG A 75 8.37 11.87 -6.02
CA ARG A 75 9.40 12.53 -5.19
C ARG A 75 10.20 11.56 -4.32
N GLY A 76 10.06 10.26 -4.57
CA GLY A 76 10.82 9.22 -3.90
C GLY A 76 10.30 8.83 -2.51
N VAL A 77 9.06 9.16 -2.17
CA VAL A 77 8.41 8.60 -0.98
C VAL A 77 8.15 7.13 -1.22
N ARG A 78 8.77 6.29 -0.40
CA ARG A 78 8.81 4.84 -0.62
C ARG A 78 7.57 4.08 -0.18
N TYR A 79 6.76 4.66 0.70
CA TYR A 79 5.54 4.03 1.21
C TYR A 79 4.45 5.07 1.41
N VAL A 80 3.31 4.86 0.76
CA VAL A 80 2.15 5.73 0.83
C VAL A 80 0.91 4.88 1.06
N VAL A 81 0.07 5.29 2.00
CA VAL A 81 -1.24 4.66 2.24
C VAL A 81 -2.34 5.66 1.90
N ALA A 82 -3.23 5.26 0.99
CA ALA A 82 -4.44 5.98 0.67
C ALA A 82 -5.66 5.18 1.17
N ASN A 83 -6.46 5.76 2.04
CA ASN A 83 -7.58 5.08 2.66
C ASN A 83 -8.91 5.53 2.07
N VAL A 84 -9.69 4.59 1.57
CA VAL A 84 -11.07 4.84 1.15
C VAL A 84 -11.93 5.08 2.39
N SER A 85 -12.58 6.23 2.46
CA SER A 85 -13.60 6.51 3.45
C SER A 85 -14.90 5.81 3.05
N GLY A 86 -15.56 5.12 3.99
CA GLY A 86 -16.86 4.51 3.73
C GLY A 86 -17.06 3.20 4.51
N LYS A 87 -18.28 2.69 4.42
CA LYS A 87 -18.68 1.47 5.13
C LYS A 87 -18.48 0.23 4.23
N TRP A 88 -17.25 -0.23 4.08
CA TRP A 88 -17.00 -1.57 3.56
C TRP A 88 -17.49 -2.64 4.54
N ASP A 89 -17.47 -2.33 5.83
CA ASP A 89 -18.03 -3.13 6.91
C ASP A 89 -19.56 -2.95 6.98
N SER A 90 -20.29 -3.61 6.09
CA SER A 90 -21.74 -3.49 5.98
C SER A 90 -22.46 -4.78 6.35
N HIS A 91 -22.86 -4.87 7.61
CA HIS A 91 -23.67 -5.97 8.16
C HIS A 91 -25.17 -5.81 7.87
N GLY A 92 -25.64 -4.59 7.68
CA GLY A 92 -27.07 -4.28 7.54
C GLY A 92 -27.55 -4.07 6.10
N ASN A 93 -26.66 -3.78 5.14
CA ASN A 93 -27.08 -3.49 3.76
C ASN A 93 -25.92 -3.67 2.78
N VAL A 94 -25.89 -4.78 2.06
CA VAL A 94 -24.83 -5.05 1.07
C VAL A 94 -24.73 -4.02 -0.05
N ARG A 95 -25.82 -3.28 -0.34
CA ARG A 95 -25.83 -2.22 -1.37
C ARG A 95 -25.03 -0.98 -0.98
N ASP A 96 -24.63 -0.84 0.29
CA ASP A 96 -23.73 0.25 0.68
C ASP A 96 -22.37 0.13 0.01
N HIS A 97 -21.95 -1.08 -0.37
CA HIS A 97 -20.72 -1.33 -1.15
C HIS A 97 -20.74 -0.64 -2.52
N GLU A 98 -21.92 -0.55 -3.18
CA GLU A 98 -22.06 0.16 -4.46
C GLU A 98 -21.66 1.64 -4.32
N LYS A 99 -22.12 2.30 -3.25
CA LYS A 99 -21.78 3.70 -2.98
C LYS A 99 -20.30 3.90 -2.68
N VAL A 100 -19.72 3.00 -1.91
CA VAL A 100 -18.29 3.08 -1.56
C VAL A 100 -17.42 2.77 -2.79
N ALA A 101 -17.79 1.76 -3.58
CA ALA A 101 -17.10 1.45 -4.84
C ALA A 101 -17.10 2.65 -5.79
N ALA A 102 -18.22 3.36 -5.91
CA ALA A 102 -18.33 4.56 -6.73
C ALA A 102 -17.36 5.69 -6.28
N THR A 103 -16.92 5.71 -5.02
CA THR A 103 -15.94 6.72 -4.55
C THR A 103 -14.52 6.39 -4.94
N CYS A 104 -14.17 5.13 -5.18
CA CYS A 104 -12.80 4.69 -5.37
C CYS A 104 -12.49 4.19 -6.80
N ASP A 105 -13.48 3.77 -7.57
CA ASP A 105 -13.30 3.15 -8.88
C ASP A 105 -12.49 4.06 -9.83
N GLN A 106 -13.00 5.25 -10.13
CA GLN A 106 -12.32 6.20 -11.00
C GLN A 106 -10.94 6.64 -10.46
N PRO A 107 -10.77 7.03 -9.18
CA PRO A 107 -9.48 7.43 -8.66
C PRO A 107 -8.40 6.34 -8.74
N VAL A 108 -8.76 5.07 -8.50
CA VAL A 108 -7.82 3.95 -8.60
C VAL A 108 -7.43 3.69 -10.04
N ALA A 109 -8.40 3.68 -10.96
CA ALA A 109 -8.13 3.53 -12.39
C ALA A 109 -7.22 4.67 -12.91
N ALA A 110 -7.46 5.90 -12.45
CA ALA A 110 -6.64 7.06 -12.79
C ALA A 110 -5.22 6.92 -12.24
N LEU A 111 -5.06 6.50 -10.98
CA LEU A 111 -3.75 6.30 -10.37
C LEU A 111 -2.91 5.29 -11.17
N LEU A 112 -3.48 4.13 -11.50
CA LEU A 112 -2.78 3.11 -12.28
C LEU A 112 -2.42 3.62 -13.69
N GLY A 113 -3.37 4.29 -14.35
CA GLY A 113 -3.15 4.87 -15.68
C GLY A 113 -2.08 5.95 -15.67
N ASP A 114 -2.08 6.83 -14.69
CA ASP A 114 -1.10 7.93 -14.55
C ASP A 114 0.30 7.39 -14.22
N LEU A 115 0.41 6.44 -13.28
CA LEU A 115 1.68 5.76 -12.97
C LEU A 115 2.25 5.07 -14.22
N LYS A 116 1.40 4.38 -14.99
CA LYS A 116 1.81 3.72 -16.24
C LYS A 116 2.28 4.73 -17.29
N GLN A 117 1.52 5.80 -17.53
CA GLN A 117 1.87 6.83 -18.52
C GLN A 117 3.19 7.54 -18.18
N ARG A 118 3.51 7.66 -16.90
CA ARG A 118 4.76 8.27 -16.40
C ARG A 118 5.93 7.31 -16.34
N GLY A 119 5.73 6.04 -16.65
CA GLY A 119 6.77 5.01 -16.51
C GLY A 119 7.12 4.68 -15.05
N LEU A 120 6.23 5.00 -14.11
CA LEU A 120 6.44 4.77 -12.68
C LEU A 120 5.85 3.44 -12.20
N LEU A 121 4.93 2.85 -12.95
CA LEU A 121 4.22 1.64 -12.51
C LEU A 121 5.17 0.43 -12.37
N ASP A 122 6.18 0.34 -13.21
CA ASP A 122 7.12 -0.78 -13.18
C ASP A 122 8.00 -0.78 -11.91
N GLU A 123 8.20 0.40 -11.31
CA GLU A 123 8.95 0.60 -10.07
C GLU A 123 8.05 0.87 -8.84
N THR A 124 6.74 0.82 -9.01
CA THR A 124 5.77 1.11 -7.94
C THR A 124 4.82 -0.05 -7.76
N LEU A 125 4.92 -0.74 -6.64
CA LEU A 125 3.95 -1.76 -6.26
C LEU A 125 2.69 -1.09 -5.71
N VAL A 126 1.57 -1.30 -6.38
CA VAL A 126 0.24 -0.90 -5.89
C VAL A 126 -0.45 -2.12 -5.31
N VAL A 127 -0.84 -2.05 -4.04
CA VAL A 127 -1.57 -3.10 -3.33
C VAL A 127 -2.95 -2.58 -2.95
N TRP A 128 -3.98 -3.30 -3.33
CA TRP A 128 -5.36 -3.03 -2.97
C TRP A 128 -5.94 -4.19 -2.17
N GLY A 129 -6.51 -3.90 -1.03
CA GLY A 129 -7.17 -4.91 -0.21
C GLY A 129 -7.81 -4.33 1.03
N GLY A 130 -8.52 -5.16 1.73
CA GLY A 130 -9.02 -4.93 3.08
C GLY A 130 -8.33 -5.84 4.08
N GLU A 131 -8.72 -5.72 5.34
CA GLU A 131 -8.19 -6.51 6.46
C GLU A 131 -8.63 -7.98 6.41
N PHE A 132 -9.80 -8.23 5.86
CA PHE A 132 -10.39 -9.56 5.60
C PHE A 132 -11.49 -9.45 4.52
N GLY A 133 -12.09 -10.56 4.15
CA GLY A 133 -13.21 -10.64 3.21
C GLY A 133 -14.59 -10.53 3.87
N ARG A 134 -15.61 -10.80 3.07
CA ARG A 134 -17.01 -10.87 3.53
C ARG A 134 -17.57 -12.26 3.26
N THR A 135 -18.38 -12.76 4.19
CA THR A 135 -18.97 -14.11 4.03
C THR A 135 -19.86 -14.16 2.79
N PRO A 136 -19.84 -15.29 2.06
CA PRO A 136 -20.78 -15.50 0.95
C PRO A 136 -22.21 -15.63 1.43
N THR A 137 -22.42 -15.98 2.69
CA THR A 137 -23.74 -16.07 3.33
C THR A 137 -24.18 -14.73 3.90
N ALA A 138 -25.49 -14.50 3.93
CA ALA A 138 -26.05 -13.27 4.45
C ALA A 138 -25.99 -13.22 5.98
N GLN A 139 -25.70 -12.01 6.51
CA GLN A 139 -25.96 -11.63 7.89
C GLN A 139 -26.96 -10.47 7.86
N GLY A 140 -28.21 -10.73 8.22
CA GLY A 140 -29.27 -9.77 7.96
C GLY A 140 -29.41 -9.45 6.47
N SER A 141 -29.32 -8.19 6.10
CA SER A 141 -29.26 -7.72 4.70
C SER A 141 -27.84 -7.44 4.21
N GLY A 142 -26.84 -7.68 5.02
CA GLY A 142 -25.42 -7.47 4.71
C GLY A 142 -24.61 -8.77 4.71
N ARG A 143 -23.34 -8.63 5.07
CA ARG A 143 -22.37 -9.73 5.13
C ARG A 143 -21.52 -9.61 6.39
N ASP A 144 -21.13 -10.76 6.95
CA ASP A 144 -20.22 -10.84 8.09
C ASP A 144 -18.75 -10.85 7.64
N HIS A 145 -17.85 -10.75 8.60
CA HIS A 145 -16.42 -10.85 8.41
C HIS A 145 -16.01 -12.26 7.98
N HIS A 146 -15.12 -12.34 7.00
CA HIS A 146 -14.63 -13.62 6.49
C HIS A 146 -13.11 -13.65 6.39
N PRO A 147 -12.41 -14.09 7.47
CA PRO A 147 -10.95 -14.11 7.48
C PRO A 147 -10.33 -15.29 6.75
N HIS A 148 -11.13 -16.32 6.37
CA HIS A 148 -10.61 -17.58 5.85
C HIS A 148 -10.35 -17.56 4.34
N ALA A 149 -11.08 -16.73 3.58
CA ALA A 149 -10.88 -16.56 2.15
C ALA A 149 -11.27 -15.16 1.71
N PHE A 150 -10.35 -14.44 1.06
CA PHE A 150 -10.62 -13.13 0.46
C PHE A 150 -9.58 -12.82 -0.63
N THR A 151 -9.91 -11.87 -1.46
CA THR A 151 -9.06 -11.46 -2.58
C THR A 151 -8.37 -10.14 -2.28
N MET A 152 -7.09 -10.09 -2.63
CA MET A 152 -6.34 -8.86 -2.78
C MET A 152 -5.82 -8.76 -4.20
N TRP A 153 -5.61 -7.56 -4.73
CA TRP A 153 -4.93 -7.45 -6.00
C TRP A 153 -3.69 -6.54 -5.91
N LEU A 154 -2.73 -6.83 -6.77
CA LEU A 154 -1.48 -6.12 -6.87
C LEU A 154 -1.26 -5.68 -8.32
N ALA A 155 -0.59 -4.55 -8.52
CA ALA A 155 -0.21 -4.07 -9.85
C ALA A 155 1.16 -3.39 -9.81
N GLY A 156 1.91 -3.53 -10.88
CA GLY A 156 3.24 -2.92 -11.02
C GLY A 156 4.31 -3.57 -10.13
N GLY A 157 5.43 -2.89 -9.98
CA GLY A 157 6.51 -3.26 -9.04
C GLY A 157 7.00 -4.70 -9.13
N GLY A 158 7.07 -5.29 -10.33
CA GLY A 158 7.54 -6.67 -10.54
C GLY A 158 6.49 -7.77 -10.36
N VAL A 159 5.20 -7.41 -10.24
CA VAL A 159 4.11 -8.39 -10.24
C VAL A 159 3.73 -8.77 -11.67
N LYS A 160 3.54 -10.07 -11.91
CA LYS A 160 3.08 -10.61 -13.20
C LYS A 160 1.66 -10.13 -13.52
N PRO A 161 1.45 -9.38 -14.60
CA PRO A 161 0.13 -8.85 -14.92
C PRO A 161 -0.81 -9.92 -15.47
N GLY A 162 -2.13 -9.71 -15.30
CA GLY A 162 -3.17 -10.54 -15.91
C GLY A 162 -3.24 -11.96 -15.36
N THR A 163 -2.75 -12.20 -14.14
CA THR A 163 -2.77 -13.50 -13.49
C THR A 163 -3.76 -13.52 -12.32
N THR A 164 -4.35 -14.68 -12.09
CA THR A 164 -5.07 -14.99 -10.85
C THR A 164 -4.34 -16.14 -10.17
N TYR A 165 -4.09 -16.02 -8.87
CA TYR A 165 -3.39 -17.01 -8.07
C TYR A 165 -4.23 -17.42 -6.87
N GLY A 166 -4.48 -18.71 -6.75
CA GLY A 166 -5.37 -19.26 -5.75
C GLY A 166 -6.84 -19.31 -6.18
N ALA A 167 -7.58 -20.23 -5.58
CA ALA A 167 -9.01 -20.37 -5.79
C ALA A 167 -9.72 -20.78 -4.50
N THR A 168 -11.02 -20.46 -4.46
CA THR A 168 -11.92 -20.92 -3.40
C THR A 168 -12.78 -22.08 -3.89
N ASP A 169 -13.51 -22.70 -2.96
CA ASP A 169 -14.61 -23.58 -3.29
C ASP A 169 -15.72 -22.82 -4.06
N GLU A 170 -16.71 -23.56 -4.55
CA GLU A 170 -17.83 -23.02 -5.34
C GLU A 170 -18.69 -22.01 -4.56
N PHE A 171 -18.62 -22.01 -3.24
CA PHE A 171 -19.35 -21.08 -2.38
C PHE A 171 -18.53 -19.83 -2.01
N GLY A 172 -17.23 -19.79 -2.32
CA GLY A 172 -16.32 -18.72 -1.90
C GLY A 172 -16.01 -18.74 -0.40
N PHE A 173 -16.13 -19.90 0.25
CA PHE A 173 -16.00 -20.00 1.71
C PHE A 173 -14.61 -20.45 2.14
N TYR A 174 -14.03 -21.48 1.51
CA TYR A 174 -12.71 -22.01 1.84
C TYR A 174 -11.75 -21.91 0.65
N ILE A 175 -10.48 -21.63 0.93
CA ILE A 175 -9.44 -21.69 -0.09
C ILE A 175 -9.15 -23.16 -0.40
N THR A 176 -9.23 -23.54 -1.66
CA THR A 176 -9.00 -24.90 -2.16
C THR A 176 -7.70 -25.05 -2.93
N GLU A 177 -7.18 -23.93 -3.53
CA GLU A 177 -5.97 -23.97 -4.32
C GLU A 177 -5.04 -22.80 -3.95
N ASN A 178 -3.75 -23.05 -3.93
CA ASN A 178 -2.68 -22.07 -3.78
C ASN A 178 -2.93 -21.03 -2.67
N LYS A 179 -3.20 -21.52 -1.47
CA LYS A 179 -3.47 -20.67 -0.31
C LYS A 179 -2.29 -19.72 -0.04
N VAL A 180 -2.58 -18.45 0.05
CA VAL A 180 -1.63 -17.39 0.47
C VAL A 180 -2.04 -16.92 1.87
N HIS A 181 -1.18 -17.11 2.86
CA HIS A 181 -1.37 -16.55 4.19
C HIS A 181 -0.99 -15.07 4.19
N ILE A 182 -1.50 -14.29 5.15
CA ILE A 182 -1.14 -12.87 5.25
C ILE A 182 0.38 -12.67 5.44
N HIS A 183 1.06 -13.59 6.10
CA HIS A 183 2.52 -13.56 6.23
C HIS A 183 3.22 -13.80 4.88
N ASP A 184 2.66 -14.63 4.00
CA ASP A 184 3.20 -14.86 2.66
C ASP A 184 3.03 -13.63 1.78
N LEU A 185 1.89 -12.93 1.89
CA LEU A 185 1.68 -11.64 1.23
C LEU A 185 2.72 -10.61 1.68
N HIS A 186 2.95 -10.48 2.99
CA HIS A 186 3.94 -9.54 3.51
C HIS A 186 5.37 -9.94 3.11
N ALA A 187 5.72 -11.23 3.13
CA ALA A 187 7.02 -11.71 2.64
C ALA A 187 7.21 -11.35 1.16
N THR A 188 6.16 -11.51 0.35
CA THR A 188 6.17 -11.19 -1.08
C THR A 188 6.31 -9.68 -1.32
N ILE A 189 5.58 -8.85 -0.58
CA ILE A 189 5.73 -7.39 -0.66
C ILE A 189 7.15 -6.97 -0.28
N LEU A 190 7.70 -7.50 0.81
CA LEU A 190 9.08 -7.19 1.23
C LEU A 190 10.08 -7.62 0.17
N HIS A 191 9.93 -8.79 -0.43
CA HIS A 191 10.75 -9.26 -1.53
C HIS A 191 10.71 -8.30 -2.74
N LEU A 192 9.51 -7.87 -3.16
CA LEU A 192 9.32 -6.95 -4.28
C LEU A 192 9.96 -5.57 -4.04
N VAL A 193 10.02 -5.11 -2.79
CA VAL A 193 10.74 -3.86 -2.45
C VAL A 193 12.23 -4.09 -2.14
N GLY A 194 12.76 -5.28 -2.43
CA GLY A 194 14.18 -5.60 -2.29
C GLY A 194 14.64 -5.92 -0.87
N LEU A 195 13.72 -6.27 0.02
CA LEU A 195 14.02 -6.62 1.41
C LEU A 195 13.87 -8.13 1.63
N ASP A 196 14.86 -8.72 2.28
CA ASP A 196 14.79 -10.09 2.78
C ASP A 196 14.03 -10.10 4.12
N HIS A 197 12.83 -10.67 4.12
CA HIS A 197 11.95 -10.68 5.29
C HIS A 197 12.49 -11.53 6.45
N GLU A 198 13.41 -12.48 6.18
CA GLU A 198 14.02 -13.29 7.23
C GLU A 198 15.18 -12.56 7.91
N ARG A 199 15.90 -11.71 7.18
CA ARG A 199 17.03 -10.92 7.68
C ARG A 199 16.58 -9.59 8.26
N LEU A 200 15.42 -9.08 7.87
CA LEU A 200 14.85 -7.84 8.40
C LEU A 200 14.28 -8.10 9.80
N THR A 201 15.10 -7.89 10.80
CA THR A 201 14.73 -8.16 12.20
C THR A 201 14.74 -6.90 13.05
N TYR A 202 13.92 -6.92 14.10
CA TYR A 202 13.89 -5.93 15.16
C TYR A 202 14.15 -6.60 16.50
N ARG A 203 15.23 -6.18 17.20
CA ARG A 203 15.59 -6.73 18.51
C ARG A 203 14.73 -6.14 19.62
N TYR A 204 13.96 -6.98 20.28
CA TYR A 204 13.14 -6.59 21.44
C TYR A 204 13.17 -7.69 22.51
N SER A 205 13.36 -7.29 23.78
CA SER A 205 13.39 -8.21 24.93
C SER A 205 14.26 -9.46 24.73
N GLY A 206 15.43 -9.30 24.09
CA GLY A 206 16.38 -10.39 23.88
C GLY A 206 16.12 -11.28 22.67
N ARG A 207 14.98 -11.11 21.95
CA ARG A 207 14.64 -11.84 20.74
C ARG A 207 14.70 -10.94 19.51
N ASP A 208 15.11 -11.49 18.38
CA ASP A 208 15.02 -10.85 17.07
C ASP A 208 13.68 -11.22 16.43
N PHE A 209 12.81 -10.22 16.24
CA PHE A 209 11.50 -10.39 15.63
C PHE A 209 11.56 -10.01 14.15
N ARG A 210 10.96 -10.82 13.30
CA ARG A 210 10.69 -10.50 11.88
C ARG A 210 9.30 -9.90 11.74
N LEU A 211 9.04 -9.11 10.69
CA LEU A 211 7.70 -8.60 10.38
C LEU A 211 6.71 -9.73 10.04
N THR A 212 7.23 -10.85 9.56
CA THR A 212 6.47 -12.06 9.23
C THR A 212 6.48 -13.10 10.36
N ASP A 213 6.98 -12.75 11.55
CA ASP A 213 7.23 -13.66 12.68
C ASP A 213 8.07 -14.88 12.25
N VAL A 214 7.60 -16.08 12.53
CA VAL A 214 8.27 -17.35 12.15
C VAL A 214 7.73 -17.92 10.82
N HIS A 215 6.84 -17.21 10.17
CA HIS A 215 6.11 -17.61 8.95
C HIS A 215 6.53 -16.76 7.75
N GLY A 216 5.85 -16.93 6.65
CA GLY A 216 5.98 -16.17 5.42
C GLY A 216 6.83 -16.88 4.38
N ASN A 217 6.23 -17.14 3.24
CA ASN A 217 6.89 -17.63 2.05
C ASN A 217 6.64 -16.64 0.91
N VAL A 218 7.69 -16.31 0.15
CA VAL A 218 7.52 -15.48 -1.04
C VAL A 218 6.73 -16.27 -2.08
N VAL A 219 5.67 -15.68 -2.60
CA VAL A 219 4.82 -16.29 -3.64
C VAL A 219 5.44 -16.00 -5.00
N HIS A 220 6.42 -16.81 -5.40
CA HIS A 220 7.19 -16.59 -6.64
C HIS A 220 6.34 -16.69 -7.91
N ASP A 221 5.25 -17.44 -7.90
CA ASP A 221 4.40 -17.66 -9.08
C ASP A 221 3.71 -16.39 -9.59
N ILE A 222 3.57 -15.37 -8.74
CA ILE A 222 2.99 -14.07 -9.11
C ILE A 222 4.05 -13.02 -9.49
N LEU A 223 5.33 -13.36 -9.47
CA LEU A 223 6.43 -12.45 -9.81
C LEU A 223 6.74 -12.53 -11.31
N ALA A 224 7.07 -11.36 -11.93
CA ALA A 224 7.41 -11.22 -13.35
C ALA A 224 8.85 -11.66 -13.65
#